data_4ac13bd08d665d2ad8bc7b338851f083
#
_entry.id   4ac13bd08d665d2ad8bc7b338851f083
#
_cell.length_a   1.000
_cell.length_b   1.000
_cell.length_c   1.000
_cell.angle_alpha   90.00
_cell.angle_beta   90.00
_cell.angle_gamma   90.00
#
_symmetry.space_group_name_H-M   'P 1'
#
loop_
_entity.id
_entity.type
_entity.pdbx_description
1 polymer ?
#
loop_
_entity_poly.entity_id
_entity_poly.type
_entity_poly.pdbx_seq_one_letter_code
_entity_poly.pdbx_strand_id
1 'polypeptide(L)'
;MRVALLAHDKFPDRAKTAVGVLRYSDHEVVAVVDRNTAGDRVGDHLDDVQDAPIVATFGEVPAVEALIIGVAPIGGGFEPSWRPDVRAAIEAGCDVIAGLHYLLAEDEEFAQLAEDHGVELRDVRVPPADLTVSEGTVRDLDVDVVLTVGTDCSVGKMTTTMELVEALRERGVDAGAVPTGQTGIMIEGWGIAVDRVISDFAAGAVERMIRRAAEDHDLLVVEGQGSITHPAYSGVTCSILHGAMPDG
;
A
#
# COMPACT_ATOMS: atom_id res chain seq x y z
N MET A 1 -0.91 6.94 12.91
CA MET A 1 -0.22 5.92 13.75
C MET A 1 1.27 6.21 13.76
N ARG A 2 1.95 5.83 14.85
CA ARG A 2 3.42 5.78 14.91
C ARG A 2 3.88 4.42 14.39
N VAL A 3 4.72 4.41 13.37
CA VAL A 3 5.10 3.17 12.67
C VAL A 3 6.61 3.05 12.49
N ALA A 4 7.09 1.80 12.37
CA ALA A 4 8.40 1.48 11.84
C ALA A 4 8.26 0.81 10.46
N LEU A 5 9.26 0.99 9.60
CA LEU A 5 9.26 0.41 8.25
C LEU A 5 10.36 -0.64 8.15
N LEU A 6 10.01 -1.90 7.84
CA LEU A 6 10.99 -2.94 7.56
C LEU A 6 11.39 -2.92 6.08
N ALA A 7 12.67 -2.65 5.81
CA ALA A 7 13.19 -2.46 4.45
C ALA A 7 14.55 -3.13 4.20
N HIS A 8 14.87 -4.18 4.96
CA HIS A 8 16.16 -4.86 4.92
C HIS A 8 16.68 -5.13 3.51
N ASP A 9 17.93 -4.71 3.30
CA ASP A 9 18.72 -4.93 2.07
C ASP A 9 18.08 -4.29 0.82
N LYS A 10 17.09 -3.41 1.00
CA LYS A 10 16.32 -2.82 -0.11
C LYS A 10 16.21 -1.29 -0.04
N PHE A 11 16.44 -0.67 1.13
CA PHE A 11 16.34 0.78 1.27
C PHE A 11 17.56 1.50 0.65
N PRO A 12 17.37 2.62 -0.07
CA PRO A 12 16.06 3.16 -0.49
C PRO A 12 15.57 2.60 -1.82
N ASP A 13 16.44 2.07 -2.69
CA ASP A 13 16.22 1.86 -4.14
C ASP A 13 15.14 0.83 -4.47
N ARG A 14 14.96 -0.17 -3.61
CA ARG A 14 14.04 -1.29 -3.81
C ARG A 14 12.96 -1.40 -2.74
N ALA A 15 12.87 -0.38 -1.87
CA ALA A 15 11.89 -0.30 -0.79
C ALA A 15 10.73 0.64 -1.17
N LYS A 16 10.14 0.46 -2.36
CA LYS A 16 9.09 1.31 -2.91
C LYS A 16 7.97 1.62 -1.92
N THR A 17 7.53 0.63 -1.16
CA THR A 17 6.47 0.80 -0.17
C THR A 17 6.95 1.67 0.99
N ALA A 18 8.14 1.44 1.54
CA ALA A 18 8.71 2.29 2.58
C ALA A 18 8.86 3.74 2.11
N VAL A 19 9.40 3.96 0.90
CA VAL A 19 9.54 5.30 0.32
C VAL A 19 8.18 5.96 0.10
N GLY A 20 7.18 5.21 -0.34
CA GLY A 20 5.81 5.72 -0.51
C GLY A 20 5.18 6.16 0.81
N VAL A 21 5.31 5.35 1.85
CA VAL A 21 4.82 5.68 3.20
C VAL A 21 5.55 6.90 3.77
N LEU A 22 6.88 6.98 3.65
CA LEU A 22 7.68 8.13 4.08
C LEU A 22 7.28 9.44 3.39
N ARG A 23 6.82 9.38 2.14
CA ARG A 23 6.53 10.57 1.34
C ARG A 23 5.09 11.03 1.43
N TYR A 24 4.13 10.11 1.45
CA TYR A 24 2.73 10.46 1.21
C TYR A 24 1.78 10.10 2.35
N SER A 25 2.21 9.28 3.34
CA SER A 25 1.27 8.86 4.38
C SER A 25 1.20 9.84 5.54
N ASP A 26 0.06 9.85 6.23
CA ASP A 26 -0.15 10.56 7.50
C ASP A 26 0.43 9.79 8.70
N HIS A 27 1.17 8.70 8.47
CA HIS A 27 1.84 7.98 9.55
C HIS A 27 3.08 8.74 10.03
N GLU A 28 3.30 8.76 11.34
CA GLU A 28 4.59 9.19 11.91
C GLU A 28 5.57 8.03 11.79
N VAL A 29 6.51 8.13 10.85
CA VAL A 29 7.57 7.12 10.68
C VAL A 29 8.67 7.38 11.71
N VAL A 30 8.80 6.48 12.68
CA VAL A 30 9.73 6.62 13.82
C VAL A 30 11.11 6.06 13.49
N ALA A 31 11.19 5.01 12.68
CA ALA A 31 12.44 4.42 12.22
C ALA A 31 12.24 3.59 10.93
N VAL A 32 13.32 3.45 10.18
CA VAL A 32 13.44 2.44 9.12
C VAL A 32 14.37 1.34 9.62
N VAL A 33 13.96 0.09 9.48
CA VAL A 33 14.77 -1.08 9.85
C VAL A 33 15.44 -1.61 8.59
N ASP A 34 16.70 -1.25 8.40
CA ASP A 34 17.54 -1.72 7.30
C ASP A 34 19.00 -1.91 7.74
N ARG A 35 19.49 -3.15 7.66
CA ARG A 35 20.84 -3.50 8.16
C ARG A 35 21.98 -2.91 7.35
N ASN A 36 21.73 -2.60 6.06
CA ASN A 36 22.80 -2.12 5.18
C ASN A 36 23.08 -0.61 5.33
N THR A 37 22.07 0.16 5.70
CA THR A 37 22.16 1.62 5.88
C THR A 37 21.98 2.03 7.34
N ALA A 38 22.05 1.06 8.27
CA ALA A 38 21.93 1.31 9.70
C ALA A 38 22.98 2.29 10.21
N GLY A 39 22.55 3.26 11.00
CA GLY A 39 23.37 4.36 11.50
C GLY A 39 23.20 5.67 10.74
N ASP A 40 22.65 5.62 9.52
CA ASP A 40 22.30 6.78 8.73
C ASP A 40 20.90 7.29 9.10
N ARG A 41 20.48 8.37 8.46
CA ARG A 41 19.12 8.88 8.48
C ARG A 41 18.49 8.76 7.10
N VAL A 42 17.16 8.75 7.05
CA VAL A 42 16.41 8.73 5.78
C VAL A 42 16.80 9.92 4.90
N GLY A 43 16.96 11.12 5.49
CA GLY A 43 17.38 12.34 4.80
C GLY A 43 18.79 12.31 4.21
N ASP A 44 19.63 11.34 4.58
CA ASP A 44 20.94 11.13 3.94
C ASP A 44 20.82 10.44 2.56
N HIS A 45 19.65 9.85 2.28
CA HIS A 45 19.37 9.05 1.08
C HIS A 45 18.25 9.60 0.20
N LEU A 46 17.28 10.29 0.79
CA LEU A 46 16.05 10.75 0.11
C LEU A 46 15.73 12.20 0.50
N ASP A 47 15.38 12.99 -0.50
CA ASP A 47 14.83 14.33 -0.32
C ASP A 47 13.29 14.32 -0.26
N ASP A 48 12.71 15.33 0.36
CA ASP A 48 11.25 15.59 0.40
C ASP A 48 10.43 14.43 0.97
N VAL A 49 10.93 13.80 2.04
CA VAL A 49 10.26 12.72 2.79
C VAL A 49 10.37 12.96 4.29
N GLN A 50 9.58 12.24 5.10
CA GLN A 50 9.79 12.23 6.55
C GLN A 50 11.20 11.73 6.88
N ASP A 51 11.93 12.47 7.73
CA ASP A 51 13.25 12.08 8.17
C ASP A 51 13.19 11.26 9.46
N ALA A 52 13.76 10.07 9.43
CA ALA A 52 13.81 9.13 10.53
C ALA A 52 15.18 8.44 10.63
N PRO A 53 15.59 7.95 11.80
CA PRO A 53 16.79 7.13 11.92
C PRO A 53 16.64 5.80 11.21
N ILE A 54 17.74 5.27 10.67
CA ILE A 54 17.81 3.92 10.13
C ILE A 54 18.55 3.04 11.13
N VAL A 55 17.91 1.95 11.55
CA VAL A 55 18.42 1.01 12.56
C VAL A 55 18.62 -0.39 11.98
N ALA A 56 19.51 -1.18 12.61
CA ALA A 56 19.85 -2.50 12.09
C ALA A 56 18.78 -3.55 12.38
N THR A 57 18.07 -3.43 13.50
CA THR A 57 17.08 -4.40 13.97
C THR A 57 15.87 -3.70 14.59
N PHE A 58 14.74 -4.39 14.64
CA PHE A 58 13.55 -3.88 15.32
C PHE A 58 13.77 -3.60 16.81
N GLY A 59 14.67 -4.34 17.46
CA GLY A 59 15.00 -4.12 18.88
C GLY A 59 15.57 -2.74 19.19
N GLU A 60 16.01 -1.97 18.20
CA GLU A 60 16.50 -0.60 18.32
C GLU A 60 15.41 0.46 18.05
N VAL A 61 14.23 0.02 17.59
CA VAL A 61 13.11 0.92 17.27
C VAL A 61 12.48 1.44 18.54
N PRO A 62 12.23 2.77 18.66
CA PRO A 62 11.42 3.31 19.77
C PRO A 62 10.01 2.74 19.76
N ALA A 63 9.22 2.98 20.81
CA ALA A 63 7.84 2.50 20.91
C ALA A 63 7.00 2.98 19.71
N VAL A 64 6.41 2.02 19.00
CA VAL A 64 5.53 2.22 17.84
C VAL A 64 4.26 1.38 17.97
N GLU A 65 3.23 1.72 17.20
CA GLU A 65 1.96 1.00 17.17
C GLU A 65 2.00 -0.16 16.16
N ALA A 66 2.76 0.02 15.06
CA ALA A 66 2.84 -1.01 14.02
C ALA A 66 4.21 -1.06 13.33
N LEU A 67 4.54 -2.27 12.82
CA LEU A 67 5.60 -2.51 11.84
C LEU A 67 4.98 -2.70 10.46
N ILE A 68 5.37 -1.86 9.50
CA ILE A 68 4.97 -2.00 8.09
C ILE A 68 6.08 -2.70 7.32
N ILE A 69 5.75 -3.76 6.58
CA ILE A 69 6.69 -4.39 5.65
C ILE A 69 6.85 -3.47 4.43
N GLY A 70 7.92 -2.67 4.43
CA GLY A 70 8.18 -1.58 3.48
C GLY A 70 8.69 -2.01 2.11
N VAL A 71 8.72 -3.29 1.82
CA VAL A 71 9.25 -3.88 0.58
C VAL A 71 8.18 -4.66 -0.17
N ALA A 72 8.33 -4.73 -1.48
CA ALA A 72 7.49 -5.54 -2.36
C ALA A 72 8.41 -6.35 -3.31
N PRO A 73 8.98 -7.47 -2.85
CA PRO A 73 9.89 -8.26 -3.66
C PRO A 73 9.17 -8.85 -4.89
N ILE A 74 9.91 -9.06 -5.97
CA ILE A 74 9.38 -9.75 -7.16
C ILE A 74 8.92 -11.16 -6.74
N GLY A 75 7.67 -11.49 -7.09
CA GLY A 75 7.04 -12.74 -6.64
C GLY A 75 6.39 -12.66 -5.27
N GLY A 76 6.52 -11.52 -4.55
CA GLY A 76 5.77 -11.23 -3.32
C GLY A 76 6.08 -12.15 -2.13
N GLY A 77 7.24 -12.83 -2.14
CA GLY A 77 7.66 -13.74 -1.08
C GLY A 77 8.10 -13.04 0.20
N PHE A 78 8.17 -13.78 1.28
CA PHE A 78 8.72 -13.36 2.56
C PHE A 78 10.17 -13.89 2.71
N GLU A 79 11.12 -13.00 3.02
CA GLU A 79 12.50 -13.43 3.23
C GLU A 79 12.71 -13.94 4.66
N PRO A 80 13.26 -15.16 4.86
CA PRO A 80 13.46 -15.72 6.21
C PRO A 80 14.30 -14.84 7.14
N SER A 81 15.17 -14.01 6.56
CA SER A 81 16.01 -13.06 7.31
C SER A 81 15.24 -11.93 7.99
N TRP A 82 13.96 -11.70 7.63
CA TRP A 82 13.09 -10.71 8.26
C TRP A 82 12.35 -11.24 9.48
N ARG A 83 12.33 -12.56 9.65
CA ARG A 83 11.59 -13.25 10.72
C ARG A 83 11.91 -12.75 12.13
N PRO A 84 13.19 -12.52 12.49
CA PRO A 84 13.54 -12.04 13.83
C PRO A 84 12.92 -10.66 14.13
N ASP A 85 12.88 -9.75 13.15
CA ASP A 85 12.36 -8.39 13.35
C ASP A 85 10.82 -8.37 13.40
N VAL A 86 10.15 -9.18 12.56
CA VAL A 86 8.69 -9.36 12.63
C VAL A 86 8.29 -9.96 13.98
N ARG A 87 9.01 -11.01 14.45
CA ARG A 87 8.78 -11.59 15.77
C ARG A 87 8.96 -10.56 16.88
N ALA A 88 10.05 -9.80 16.86
CA ALA A 88 10.33 -8.80 17.88
C ALA A 88 9.25 -7.70 17.90
N ALA A 89 8.67 -7.33 16.75
CA ALA A 89 7.57 -6.40 16.67
C ALA A 89 6.31 -6.96 17.35
N ILE A 90 5.94 -8.20 17.04
CA ILE A 90 4.77 -8.88 17.65
C ILE A 90 4.97 -9.00 19.16
N GLU A 91 6.14 -9.47 19.62
CA GLU A 91 6.48 -9.60 21.05
C GLU A 91 6.47 -8.26 21.78
N ALA A 92 6.74 -7.16 21.09
CA ALA A 92 6.64 -5.79 21.62
C ALA A 92 5.20 -5.24 21.65
N GLY A 93 4.20 -6.00 21.18
CA GLY A 93 2.81 -5.59 21.13
C GLY A 93 2.47 -4.68 19.94
N CYS A 94 3.24 -4.75 18.84
CA CYS A 94 3.01 -3.97 17.64
C CYS A 94 2.22 -4.79 16.61
N ASP A 95 1.24 -4.17 15.97
CA ASP A 95 0.60 -4.74 14.79
C ASP A 95 1.61 -4.89 13.64
N VAL A 96 1.38 -5.84 12.74
CA VAL A 96 2.22 -6.00 11.55
C VAL A 96 1.39 -5.87 10.28
N ILE A 97 1.77 -4.91 9.43
CA ILE A 97 1.06 -4.62 8.17
C ILE A 97 1.93 -5.08 7.01
N ALA A 98 1.43 -6.02 6.20
CA ALA A 98 2.15 -6.61 5.09
C ALA A 98 1.39 -6.49 3.77
N GLY A 99 2.12 -6.17 2.69
CA GLY A 99 1.60 -6.15 1.32
C GLY A 99 2.22 -7.24 0.44
N LEU A 100 2.60 -8.37 1.03
CA LEU A 100 3.20 -9.50 0.36
C LEU A 100 2.14 -10.44 -0.25
N HIS A 101 2.54 -11.32 -1.17
CA HIS A 101 1.71 -12.46 -1.56
C HIS A 101 1.80 -13.60 -0.54
N TYR A 102 2.85 -13.61 0.29
CA TYR A 102 2.96 -14.42 1.48
C TYR A 102 2.11 -13.78 2.59
N LEU A 103 1.11 -14.48 3.06
CA LEU A 103 0.22 -13.96 4.11
C LEU A 103 0.81 -14.29 5.48
N LEU A 104 1.07 -13.25 6.28
CA LEU A 104 1.62 -13.42 7.62
C LEU A 104 0.63 -14.12 8.55
N ALA A 105 -0.66 -13.87 8.38
CA ALA A 105 -1.71 -14.51 9.15
C ALA A 105 -1.86 -16.02 8.88
N GLU A 106 -1.31 -16.53 7.77
CA GLU A 106 -1.26 -17.97 7.45
C GLU A 106 0.02 -18.65 7.93
N ASP A 107 1.01 -17.88 8.43
CA ASP A 107 2.22 -18.44 9.03
C ASP A 107 1.93 -18.88 10.47
N GLU A 108 2.08 -20.18 10.76
CA GLU A 108 1.71 -20.77 12.05
C GLU A 108 2.44 -20.11 13.23
N GLU A 109 3.71 -19.72 13.07
CA GLU A 109 4.50 -19.07 14.11
C GLU A 109 3.97 -17.65 14.39
N PHE A 110 3.79 -16.86 13.33
CA PHE A 110 3.34 -15.47 13.50
C PHE A 110 1.89 -15.40 13.97
N ALA A 111 1.01 -16.26 13.46
CA ALA A 111 -0.38 -16.33 13.88
C ALA A 111 -0.50 -16.65 15.39
N GLN A 112 0.27 -17.64 15.88
CA GLN A 112 0.28 -17.99 17.29
C GLN A 112 0.85 -16.84 18.16
N LEU A 113 1.96 -16.24 17.73
CA LEU A 113 2.54 -15.10 18.45
C LEU A 113 1.58 -13.91 18.52
N ALA A 114 0.89 -13.61 17.42
CA ALA A 114 -0.06 -12.52 17.37
C ALA A 114 -1.25 -12.75 18.31
N GLU A 115 -1.77 -13.99 18.37
CA GLU A 115 -2.81 -14.37 19.33
C GLU A 115 -2.31 -14.22 20.79
N ASP A 116 -1.11 -14.70 21.10
CA ASP A 116 -0.52 -14.67 22.43
C ASP A 116 -0.27 -13.23 22.93
N HIS A 117 0.04 -12.29 22.02
CA HIS A 117 0.33 -10.88 22.31
C HIS A 117 -0.84 -9.93 22.05
N GLY A 118 -1.94 -10.41 21.46
CA GLY A 118 -3.14 -9.62 21.18
C GLY A 118 -2.93 -8.54 20.15
N VAL A 119 -2.10 -8.80 19.13
CA VAL A 119 -1.79 -7.88 18.01
C VAL A 119 -2.43 -8.36 16.70
N GLU A 120 -2.62 -7.43 15.75
CA GLU A 120 -3.18 -7.73 14.43
C GLU A 120 -2.07 -8.00 13.41
N LEU A 121 -2.24 -9.08 12.62
CA LEU A 121 -1.48 -9.31 11.38
C LEU A 121 -2.35 -8.87 10.20
N ARG A 122 -2.11 -7.67 9.67
CA ARG A 122 -2.90 -7.10 8.60
C ARG A 122 -2.24 -7.36 7.24
N ASP A 123 -2.69 -8.39 6.56
CA ASP A 123 -2.30 -8.69 5.17
C ASP A 123 -3.18 -7.89 4.20
N VAL A 124 -2.71 -6.73 3.72
CA VAL A 124 -3.51 -5.80 2.88
C VAL A 124 -3.88 -6.37 1.51
N ARG A 125 -3.32 -7.52 1.14
CA ARG A 125 -3.67 -8.24 -0.09
C ARG A 125 -4.80 -9.25 0.08
N VAL A 126 -5.37 -9.39 1.27
CA VAL A 126 -6.56 -10.23 1.48
C VAL A 126 -7.79 -9.40 1.11
N PRO A 127 -8.48 -9.72 0.00
CA PRO A 127 -9.66 -8.98 -0.40
C PRO A 127 -10.85 -9.31 0.51
N PRO A 128 -11.84 -8.40 0.63
CA PRO A 128 -13.11 -8.70 1.30
C PRO A 128 -13.80 -9.92 0.68
N ALA A 129 -14.41 -10.74 1.53
CA ALA A 129 -15.07 -11.98 1.09
C ALA A 129 -16.44 -11.74 0.41
N ASP A 130 -17.01 -10.55 0.58
CA ASP A 130 -18.34 -10.15 0.11
C ASP A 130 -18.33 -9.33 -1.18
N LEU A 131 -17.26 -9.44 -1.98
CA LEU A 131 -17.17 -8.76 -3.27
C LEU A 131 -18.14 -9.37 -4.28
N THR A 132 -18.69 -8.51 -5.15
CA THR A 132 -19.61 -8.87 -6.22
C THR A 132 -19.14 -8.32 -7.57
N VAL A 133 -19.86 -8.67 -8.64
CA VAL A 133 -19.62 -8.09 -9.97
C VAL A 133 -19.95 -6.60 -10.00
N SER A 134 -19.33 -5.86 -10.93
CA SER A 134 -19.67 -4.45 -11.18
C SER A 134 -21.07 -4.35 -11.80
N GLU A 135 -21.84 -3.38 -11.34
CA GLU A 135 -23.16 -3.02 -11.86
C GLU A 135 -23.12 -1.78 -12.77
N GLY A 136 -21.96 -1.14 -12.89
CA GLY A 136 -21.75 0.06 -13.71
C GLY A 136 -22.33 1.33 -13.12
N THR A 137 -22.52 1.39 -11.81
CA THR A 137 -23.20 2.48 -11.10
C THR A 137 -22.30 3.71 -10.87
N VAL A 138 -21.01 3.60 -11.15
CA VAL A 138 -20.08 4.75 -11.05
C VAL A 138 -20.54 5.93 -11.92
N ARG A 139 -21.12 5.66 -13.10
CA ARG A 139 -21.63 6.70 -14.02
C ARG A 139 -22.80 7.52 -13.47
N ASP A 140 -23.45 7.03 -12.45
CA ASP A 140 -24.62 7.69 -11.82
C ASP A 140 -24.20 8.53 -10.60
N LEU A 141 -22.91 8.55 -10.25
CA LEU A 141 -22.38 9.32 -9.14
C LEU A 141 -22.05 10.74 -9.59
N ASP A 142 -22.20 11.69 -8.68
CA ASP A 142 -21.82 13.09 -8.87
C ASP A 142 -20.36 13.30 -8.40
N VAL A 143 -19.43 12.65 -9.10
CA VAL A 143 -17.99 12.67 -8.82
C VAL A 143 -17.21 12.53 -10.11
N ASP A 144 -16.17 13.33 -10.30
CA ASP A 144 -15.23 13.17 -11.42
C ASP A 144 -14.22 12.05 -11.11
N VAL A 145 -13.97 11.15 -12.05
CA VAL A 145 -13.05 10.03 -11.89
C VAL A 145 -11.90 10.09 -12.89
N VAL A 146 -10.68 10.17 -12.38
CA VAL A 146 -9.44 10.12 -13.17
C VAL A 146 -8.71 8.81 -12.88
N LEU A 147 -8.23 8.11 -13.92
CA LEU A 147 -7.49 6.87 -13.78
C LEU A 147 -6.06 7.01 -14.30
N THR A 148 -5.06 6.73 -13.45
CA THR A 148 -3.67 6.65 -13.90
C THR A 148 -3.41 5.32 -14.62
N VAL A 149 -3.02 5.35 -15.87
CA VAL A 149 -2.65 4.16 -16.64
C VAL A 149 -1.18 4.22 -17.07
N GLY A 150 -0.60 3.07 -17.40
CA GLY A 150 0.79 3.00 -17.80
C GLY A 150 1.07 1.93 -18.83
N THR A 151 2.19 2.08 -19.52
CA THR A 151 2.66 1.15 -20.56
C THR A 151 3.38 -0.06 -19.98
N ASP A 152 3.78 0.01 -18.68
CA ASP A 152 4.44 -1.10 -17.98
C ASP A 152 4.20 -1.03 -16.46
N CYS A 153 4.57 -2.08 -15.74
CA CYS A 153 4.65 -2.07 -14.28
C CYS A 153 5.75 -1.12 -13.80
N SER A 154 5.59 -0.57 -12.61
CA SER A 154 6.60 0.27 -11.94
C SER A 154 7.04 1.53 -12.72
N VAL A 155 6.20 2.07 -13.60
CA VAL A 155 6.46 3.31 -14.36
C VAL A 155 5.98 4.58 -13.65
N GLY A 156 5.55 4.50 -12.38
CA GLY A 156 5.19 5.65 -11.56
C GLY A 156 3.69 5.91 -11.40
N LYS A 157 2.79 5.00 -11.78
CA LYS A 157 1.33 5.21 -11.66
C LYS A 157 0.90 5.62 -10.25
N MET A 158 1.31 4.89 -9.21
CA MET A 158 1.01 5.22 -7.82
C MET A 158 1.55 6.61 -7.45
N THR A 159 2.80 6.91 -7.78
CA THR A 159 3.39 8.24 -7.55
C THR A 159 2.58 9.33 -8.25
N THR A 160 2.22 9.13 -9.52
CA THR A 160 1.38 10.08 -10.27
C THR A 160 0.00 10.28 -9.62
N THR A 161 -0.60 9.21 -9.09
CA THR A 161 -1.87 9.29 -8.36
C THR A 161 -1.72 10.19 -7.13
N MET A 162 -0.73 9.93 -6.28
CA MET A 162 -0.52 10.69 -5.04
C MET A 162 -0.16 12.15 -5.32
N GLU A 163 0.79 12.42 -6.21
CA GLU A 163 1.18 13.77 -6.62
C GLU A 163 0.02 14.57 -7.23
N LEU A 164 -0.84 13.90 -8.02
CA LEU A 164 -1.99 14.55 -8.62
C LEU A 164 -3.03 14.92 -7.56
N VAL A 165 -3.33 14.03 -6.61
CA VAL A 165 -4.24 14.31 -5.49
C VAL A 165 -3.72 15.48 -4.65
N GLU A 166 -2.44 15.47 -4.30
CA GLU A 166 -1.83 16.56 -3.53
C GLU A 166 -1.91 17.90 -4.29
N ALA A 167 -1.50 17.89 -5.56
CA ALA A 167 -1.57 19.10 -6.40
C ALA A 167 -3.01 19.63 -6.61
N LEU A 168 -4.01 18.77 -6.62
CA LEU A 168 -5.43 19.17 -6.69
C LEU A 168 -5.89 19.78 -5.37
N ARG A 169 -5.56 19.17 -4.24
CA ARG A 169 -5.84 19.67 -2.89
C ARG A 169 -5.21 21.04 -2.64
N GLU A 170 -3.97 21.25 -3.06
CA GLU A 170 -3.30 22.55 -3.00
C GLU A 170 -4.01 23.65 -3.80
N ARG A 171 -4.76 23.29 -4.84
CA ARG A 171 -5.58 24.18 -5.66
C ARG A 171 -7.00 24.35 -5.14
N GLY A 172 -7.32 23.75 -4.00
CA GLY A 172 -8.63 23.83 -3.36
C GLY A 172 -9.68 22.90 -3.96
N VAL A 173 -9.27 21.88 -4.72
CA VAL A 173 -10.15 20.81 -5.21
C VAL A 173 -10.26 19.75 -4.13
N ASP A 174 -11.48 19.33 -3.80
CA ASP A 174 -11.71 18.21 -2.89
C ASP A 174 -11.45 16.89 -3.64
N ALA A 175 -10.21 16.44 -3.57
CA ALA A 175 -9.73 15.26 -4.30
C ALA A 175 -9.32 14.13 -3.36
N GLY A 176 -9.71 12.88 -3.70
CA GLY A 176 -9.35 11.67 -2.98
C GLY A 176 -8.59 10.67 -3.84
N ALA A 177 -7.65 9.91 -3.23
CA ALA A 177 -7.02 8.77 -3.87
C ALA A 177 -7.86 7.51 -3.68
N VAL A 178 -7.97 6.68 -4.73
CA VAL A 178 -8.56 5.34 -4.66
C VAL A 178 -7.44 4.32 -4.86
N PRO A 179 -6.87 3.78 -3.77
CA PRO A 179 -5.72 2.89 -3.84
C PRO A 179 -6.15 1.47 -4.22
N THR A 180 -5.58 0.94 -5.28
CA THR A 180 -5.86 -0.39 -5.82
C THR A 180 -4.72 -1.38 -5.61
N GLY A 181 -3.55 -0.90 -5.17
CA GLY A 181 -2.34 -1.68 -4.92
C GLY A 181 -1.83 -1.55 -3.47
N GLN A 182 -1.04 -2.51 -3.03
CA GLN A 182 -0.57 -2.60 -1.64
C GLN A 182 0.12 -1.32 -1.14
N THR A 183 0.89 -0.63 -1.98
CA THR A 183 1.60 0.59 -1.56
C THR A 183 0.62 1.73 -1.31
N GLY A 184 -0.32 1.97 -2.23
CA GLY A 184 -1.37 2.97 -2.05
C GLY A 184 -2.25 2.67 -0.84
N ILE A 185 -2.59 1.40 -0.61
CA ILE A 185 -3.36 0.96 0.57
C ILE A 185 -2.62 1.26 1.87
N MET A 186 -1.29 1.07 1.92
CA MET A 186 -0.49 1.39 3.11
C MET A 186 -0.32 2.89 3.34
N ILE A 187 -0.36 3.69 2.27
CA ILE A 187 -0.32 5.17 2.35
C ILE A 187 -1.65 5.70 2.87
N GLU A 188 -2.75 5.30 2.26
CA GLU A 188 -4.10 5.82 2.54
C GLU A 188 -4.79 5.16 3.74
N GLY A 189 -4.27 4.00 4.20
CA GLY A 189 -4.86 3.21 5.29
C GLY A 189 -6.11 2.42 4.91
N TRP A 190 -6.59 2.50 3.65
CA TRP A 190 -7.77 1.80 3.12
C TRP A 190 -7.55 1.37 1.67
N GLY A 191 -8.46 0.56 1.13
CA GLY A 191 -8.43 0.12 -0.27
C GLY A 191 -8.55 -1.39 -0.42
N ILE A 192 -8.50 -1.87 -1.67
CA ILE A 192 -8.55 -3.29 -2.02
C ILE A 192 -7.44 -3.58 -3.03
N ALA A 193 -6.60 -4.57 -2.74
CA ALA A 193 -5.58 -5.03 -3.68
C ALA A 193 -6.23 -5.79 -4.84
N VAL A 194 -6.53 -5.09 -5.94
CA VAL A 194 -7.33 -5.59 -7.07
C VAL A 194 -6.66 -6.78 -7.76
N ASP A 195 -5.34 -6.86 -7.73
CA ASP A 195 -4.57 -7.99 -8.29
C ASP A 195 -4.77 -9.32 -7.53
N ARG A 196 -5.43 -9.28 -6.36
CA ARG A 196 -5.78 -10.46 -5.56
C ARG A 196 -7.27 -10.80 -5.61
N VAL A 197 -8.06 -9.98 -6.26
CA VAL A 197 -9.50 -10.23 -6.43
C VAL A 197 -9.73 -11.22 -7.57
N ILE A 198 -10.65 -12.14 -7.38
CA ILE A 198 -11.12 -13.02 -8.46
C ILE A 198 -11.60 -12.15 -9.63
N SER A 199 -11.19 -12.51 -10.86
CA SER A 199 -11.36 -11.63 -12.04
C SER A 199 -12.79 -11.16 -12.26
N ASP A 200 -13.79 -12.00 -11.98
CA ASP A 200 -15.22 -11.68 -12.12
C ASP A 200 -15.66 -10.53 -11.19
N PHE A 201 -14.96 -10.35 -10.06
CA PHE A 201 -15.29 -9.34 -9.05
C PHE A 201 -14.33 -8.15 -9.06
N ALA A 202 -13.26 -8.19 -9.87
CA ALA A 202 -12.22 -7.17 -9.84
C ALA A 202 -12.76 -5.77 -10.20
N ALA A 203 -13.60 -5.66 -11.23
CA ALA A 203 -14.27 -4.42 -11.58
C ALA A 203 -15.26 -3.96 -10.48
N GLY A 204 -16.00 -4.90 -9.87
CA GLY A 204 -16.89 -4.61 -8.76
C GLY A 204 -16.18 -4.11 -7.50
N ALA A 205 -14.97 -4.62 -7.23
CA ALA A 205 -14.13 -4.12 -6.15
C ALA A 205 -13.75 -2.65 -6.35
N VAL A 206 -13.39 -2.26 -7.58
CA VAL A 206 -13.08 -0.88 -7.94
C VAL A 206 -14.32 0.01 -7.82
N GLU A 207 -15.46 -0.42 -8.37
CA GLU A 207 -16.73 0.29 -8.23
C GLU A 207 -17.10 0.52 -6.76
N ARG A 208 -16.96 -0.52 -5.90
CA ARG A 208 -17.18 -0.42 -4.45
C ARG A 208 -16.30 0.65 -3.79
N MET A 209 -15.01 0.68 -4.15
CA MET A 209 -14.07 1.69 -3.61
C MET A 209 -14.44 3.10 -4.04
N ILE A 210 -14.78 3.30 -5.31
CA ILE A 210 -15.18 4.61 -5.84
C ILE A 210 -16.46 5.09 -5.17
N ARG A 211 -17.48 4.24 -5.06
CA ARG A 211 -18.73 4.58 -4.38
C ARG A 211 -18.52 5.04 -2.94
N ARG A 212 -17.60 4.37 -2.22
CA ARG A 212 -17.24 4.76 -0.86
C ARG A 212 -16.54 6.13 -0.82
N ALA A 213 -15.56 6.34 -1.72
CA ALA A 213 -14.77 7.57 -1.73
C ALA A 213 -15.57 8.79 -2.25
N ALA A 214 -16.56 8.56 -3.11
CA ALA A 214 -17.46 9.60 -3.62
C ALA A 214 -18.42 10.17 -2.55
N GLU A 215 -18.50 9.55 -1.37
CA GLU A 215 -19.24 10.13 -0.24
C GLU A 215 -18.50 11.31 0.40
N ASP A 216 -17.18 11.37 0.22
CA ASP A 216 -16.31 12.33 0.90
C ASP A 216 -15.59 13.29 -0.07
N HIS A 217 -15.60 13.04 -1.40
CA HIS A 217 -14.80 13.81 -2.37
C HIS A 217 -15.54 14.08 -3.67
N ASP A 218 -15.26 15.25 -4.27
CA ASP A 218 -15.81 15.71 -5.57
C ASP A 218 -15.01 15.15 -6.77
N LEU A 219 -13.73 14.79 -6.57
CA LEU A 219 -12.86 14.21 -7.59
C LEU A 219 -12.05 13.06 -7.03
N LEU A 220 -12.01 11.95 -7.76
CA LEU A 220 -11.26 10.76 -7.37
C LEU A 220 -10.16 10.45 -8.38
N VAL A 221 -8.94 10.19 -7.87
CA VAL A 221 -7.83 9.71 -8.67
C VAL A 221 -7.59 8.24 -8.34
N VAL A 222 -7.93 7.36 -9.27
CA VAL A 222 -7.79 5.91 -9.12
C VAL A 222 -6.38 5.47 -9.47
N GLU A 223 -5.73 4.75 -8.55
CA GLU A 223 -4.43 4.14 -8.80
C GLU A 223 -4.54 3.04 -9.85
N GLY A 224 -3.89 3.20 -10.99
CA GLY A 224 -3.79 2.14 -11.99
C GLY A 224 -2.73 1.10 -11.65
N GLN A 225 -2.98 -0.13 -12.05
CA GLN A 225 -2.05 -1.25 -11.91
C GLN A 225 -1.75 -1.92 -13.25
N GLY A 226 -0.66 -2.69 -13.26
CA GLY A 226 -0.28 -3.46 -14.44
C GLY A 226 0.11 -2.58 -15.62
N SER A 227 -0.28 -3.03 -16.81
CA SER A 227 0.04 -2.38 -18.09
C SER A 227 -1.07 -2.67 -19.10
N ILE A 228 -1.62 -1.64 -19.72
CA ILE A 228 -2.69 -1.82 -20.70
C ILE A 228 -2.20 -2.51 -21.98
N THR A 229 -0.90 -2.40 -22.29
CA THR A 229 -0.30 -2.92 -23.52
C THR A 229 0.44 -4.25 -23.34
N HIS A 230 0.70 -4.68 -22.11
CA HIS A 230 1.46 -5.90 -21.83
C HIS A 230 0.52 -7.07 -21.51
N PRO A 231 0.54 -8.18 -22.27
CA PRO A 231 -0.44 -9.25 -22.15
C PRO A 231 -0.47 -9.94 -20.78
N ALA A 232 0.65 -9.96 -20.06
CA ALA A 232 0.72 -10.57 -18.71
C ALA A 232 0.01 -9.73 -17.65
N TYR A 233 -0.15 -8.41 -17.86
CA TYR A 233 -0.61 -7.48 -16.81
C TYR A 233 -1.85 -6.68 -17.21
N SER A 234 -2.35 -6.83 -18.43
CA SER A 234 -3.49 -6.05 -18.93
C SER A 234 -4.82 -6.43 -18.28
N GLY A 235 -4.96 -7.65 -17.77
CA GLY A 235 -6.19 -8.11 -17.15
C GLY A 235 -6.62 -7.24 -15.97
N VAL A 236 -5.71 -6.96 -15.02
CA VAL A 236 -5.99 -6.09 -13.87
C VAL A 236 -6.24 -4.65 -14.32
N THR A 237 -5.48 -4.15 -15.30
CA THR A 237 -5.67 -2.79 -15.83
C THR A 237 -7.05 -2.63 -16.46
N CYS A 238 -7.50 -3.60 -17.27
CA CYS A 238 -8.84 -3.59 -17.87
C CYS A 238 -9.95 -3.68 -16.79
N SER A 239 -9.76 -4.49 -15.77
CA SER A 239 -10.73 -4.58 -14.66
C SER A 239 -10.86 -3.25 -13.93
N ILE A 240 -9.74 -2.56 -13.66
CA ILE A 240 -9.75 -1.24 -13.04
C ILE A 240 -10.43 -0.22 -13.97
N LEU A 241 -10.08 -0.20 -15.26
CA LEU A 241 -10.70 0.69 -16.25
C LEU A 241 -12.22 0.51 -16.31
N HIS A 242 -12.71 -0.73 -16.35
CA HIS A 242 -14.14 -1.02 -16.41
C HIS A 242 -14.86 -0.73 -15.11
N GLY A 243 -14.22 -0.96 -13.96
CA GLY A 243 -14.80 -0.64 -12.65
C GLY A 243 -14.79 0.85 -12.34
N ALA A 244 -13.78 1.57 -12.79
CA ALA A 244 -13.64 3.00 -12.56
C ALA A 244 -14.50 3.86 -13.52
N MET A 245 -14.73 3.40 -14.75
CA MET A 245 -15.45 4.17 -15.79
C MET A 245 -15.00 5.63 -15.86
N PRO A 246 -13.68 5.91 -15.95
CA PRO A 246 -13.13 7.22 -15.73
C PRO A 246 -13.53 8.23 -16.79
N ASP A 247 -13.59 9.51 -16.38
CA ASP A 247 -13.81 10.69 -17.26
C ASP A 247 -12.52 11.13 -17.92
N GLY A 248 -11.37 10.83 -17.33
CA GLY A 248 -10.05 11.17 -17.81
C GLY A 248 -8.92 10.25 -17.36
#